data_d9f72c650c57f6b228fa77fe77ba01c2
#
_entry.id   d9f72c650c57f6b228fa77fe77ba01c2
#
_cell.length_a   1.000
_cell.length_b   1.000
_cell.length_c   1.000
_cell.angle_alpha   90.00
_cell.angle_beta   90.00
_cell.angle_gamma   90.00
#
_symmetry.space_group_name_H-M   'P 1'
#
loop_
_entity.id
_entity.type
_entity.pdbx_description
1 polymer ?
#
loop_
_entity_poly.entity_id
_entity_poly.type
_entity_poly.pdbx_seq_one_letter_code
_entity_poly.pdbx_strand_id
1 'polypeptide(L)'
;VATTNCLDKLDKALGERPSRFDRVIKLSRPSLEGRRELINLICQKIPVDEPERDYLSRRTDGFTPAEVQEVLYSLVIDCPDQTSVSTAPGFRRDDIDRAISRVNGKSGRRAGFNIGSGHNGSKADFPGNHKTN
;
A
#
# COMPACT_ATOMS: atom_id res chain seq x y z
N VAL A 1 -4.83 12.10 20.77
CA VAL A 1 -4.30 11.89 19.41
C VAL A 1 -5.29 11.04 18.65
N ALA A 2 -5.63 11.42 17.41
CA ALA A 2 -6.45 10.63 16.50
C ALA A 2 -5.71 10.47 15.17
N THR A 3 -5.88 9.32 14.51
CA THR A 3 -5.30 9.04 13.20
C THR A 3 -6.40 8.66 12.21
N THR A 4 -6.25 9.07 10.96
CA THR A 4 -7.21 8.74 9.89
C THR A 4 -6.50 8.59 8.55
N ASN A 5 -7.04 7.72 7.70
CA ASN A 5 -6.64 7.59 6.30
C ASN A 5 -7.53 8.44 5.36
N CYS A 6 -8.61 9.07 5.90
CA CYS A 6 -9.59 9.84 5.16
C CYS A 6 -9.71 11.24 5.75
N LEU A 7 -8.76 12.12 5.41
CA LEU A 7 -8.74 13.49 5.92
C LEU A 7 -10.00 14.26 5.50
N ASP A 8 -10.46 14.09 4.26
CA ASP A 8 -11.63 14.79 3.71
C ASP A 8 -12.94 14.52 4.47
N LYS A 9 -13.05 13.31 5.06
CA LYS A 9 -14.19 12.97 5.91
C LYS A 9 -14.07 13.56 7.31
N LEU A 10 -12.84 13.75 7.77
CA LEU A 10 -12.55 14.33 9.06
C LEU A 10 -12.77 15.84 9.06
N ASP A 11 -12.41 16.54 7.97
CA ASP A 11 -12.57 17.99 7.84
C ASP A 11 -14.03 18.44 7.96
N LYS A 12 -14.97 17.64 7.41
CA LYS A 12 -16.41 17.93 7.54
C LYS A 12 -16.92 17.79 8.97
N ALA A 13 -16.39 16.82 9.72
CA ALA A 13 -16.78 16.59 11.12
C ALA A 13 -16.09 17.55 12.10
N LEU A 14 -14.91 18.06 11.73
CA LEU A 14 -14.10 18.96 12.56
C LEU A 14 -14.38 20.43 12.28
N GLY A 15 -14.86 20.79 11.06
CA GLY A 15 -15.21 22.15 10.70
C GLY A 15 -16.31 22.76 11.57
N GLU A 16 -17.14 21.93 12.20
CA GLU A 16 -18.19 22.34 13.14
C GLU A 16 -17.68 22.50 14.59
N ARG A 17 -16.45 22.08 14.91
CA ARG A 17 -15.83 22.16 16.24
C ARG A 17 -14.31 22.42 16.17
N PRO A 18 -13.87 23.65 15.87
CA PRO A 18 -12.47 23.99 15.61
C PRO A 18 -11.53 23.85 16.82
N SER A 19 -12.03 23.63 18.02
CA SER A 19 -11.23 23.71 19.25
C SER A 19 -10.64 22.41 19.77
N ARG A 20 -10.75 21.28 19.04
CA ARG A 20 -10.28 19.97 19.54
C ARG A 20 -8.96 19.47 18.94
N PHE A 21 -8.52 20.00 17.82
CA PHE A 21 -7.27 19.58 17.16
C PHE A 21 -6.46 20.79 16.71
N ASP A 22 -5.49 21.16 17.52
CA ASP A 22 -4.63 22.33 17.28
C ASP A 22 -3.53 22.04 16.25
N ARG A 23 -3.31 20.78 15.90
CA ARG A 23 -2.24 20.37 14.99
C ARG A 23 -2.62 19.16 14.14
N VAL A 24 -2.56 19.35 12.82
CA VAL A 24 -2.70 18.25 11.83
C VAL A 24 -1.31 17.91 11.28
N ILE A 25 -0.90 16.67 11.44
CA ILE A 25 0.35 16.16 10.89
C ILE A 25 0.00 15.20 9.75
N LYS A 26 0.37 15.59 8.53
CA LYS A 26 0.22 14.73 7.35
C LYS A 26 1.45 13.86 7.18
N LEU A 27 1.28 12.55 7.26
CA LEU A 27 2.34 11.59 6.97
C LEU A 27 2.33 11.30 5.46
N SER A 28 3.40 11.68 4.77
CA SER A 28 3.62 11.38 3.36
C SER A 28 4.38 10.04 3.21
N ARG A 29 4.37 9.51 1.98
CA ARG A 29 5.22 8.36 1.64
C ARG A 29 6.69 8.75 1.80
N PRO A 30 7.57 7.82 2.23
CA PRO A 30 8.97 8.13 2.48
C PRO A 30 9.72 8.42 1.18
N SER A 31 10.65 9.35 1.25
CA SER A 31 11.64 9.60 0.20
C SER A 31 12.56 8.40 0.03
N LEU A 32 13.42 8.40 -1.01
CA LEU A 32 14.43 7.35 -1.20
C LEU A 32 15.32 7.20 0.03
N GLU A 33 15.76 8.32 0.62
CA GLU A 33 16.58 8.36 1.83
C GLU A 33 15.83 7.74 3.02
N GLY A 34 14.59 8.16 3.25
CA GLY A 34 13.77 7.59 4.31
C GLY A 34 13.50 6.09 4.13
N ARG A 35 13.38 5.60 2.88
CA ARG A 35 13.29 4.16 2.61
C ARG A 35 14.61 3.43 2.92
N ARG A 36 15.75 4.01 2.56
CA ARG A 36 17.07 3.44 2.93
C ARG A 36 17.24 3.31 4.42
N GLU A 37 16.96 4.36 5.16
CA GLU A 37 17.04 4.34 6.63
C GLU A 37 16.11 3.27 7.24
N LEU A 38 14.87 3.20 6.76
CA LEU A 38 13.89 2.20 7.19
C LEU A 38 14.37 0.77 6.90
N ILE A 39 14.87 0.51 5.68
CA ILE A 39 15.40 -0.79 5.28
C ILE A 39 16.60 -1.15 6.13
N ASN A 40 17.54 -0.24 6.34
CA ASN A 40 18.71 -0.48 7.19
C ASN A 40 18.33 -0.80 8.63
N LEU A 41 17.33 -0.12 9.18
CA LEU A 41 16.82 -0.40 10.52
C LEU A 41 16.25 -1.82 10.63
N ILE A 42 15.44 -2.24 9.65
CA ILE A 42 14.82 -3.57 9.65
C ILE A 42 15.87 -4.66 9.37
N CYS A 43 16.81 -4.39 8.45
CA CYS A 43 17.89 -5.31 8.09
C CYS A 43 18.95 -5.51 9.17
N GLN A 44 18.88 -4.82 10.31
CA GLN A 44 19.66 -5.20 11.50
C GLN A 44 19.31 -6.61 12.00
N LYS A 45 18.11 -7.09 11.70
CA LYS A 45 17.60 -8.41 12.10
C LYS A 45 17.44 -9.39 10.93
N ILE A 46 17.60 -8.93 9.71
CA ILE A 46 17.43 -9.72 8.49
C ILE A 46 18.71 -9.62 7.66
N PRO A 47 19.38 -10.75 7.31
CA PRO A 47 20.64 -10.74 6.59
C PRO A 47 20.45 -10.39 5.11
N VAL A 48 20.28 -9.11 4.80
CA VAL A 48 20.27 -8.56 3.44
C VAL A 48 21.54 -7.79 3.22
N ASP A 49 22.28 -8.08 2.16
CA ASP A 49 23.54 -7.42 1.84
C ASP A 49 23.33 -5.98 1.38
N GLU A 50 24.37 -5.13 1.52
CA GLU A 50 24.29 -3.70 1.19
C GLU A 50 23.83 -3.42 -0.24
N PRO A 51 24.34 -4.10 -1.30
CA PRO A 51 23.89 -3.88 -2.68
C PRO A 51 22.40 -4.20 -2.87
N GLU A 52 21.89 -5.22 -2.19
CA GLU A 52 20.49 -5.64 -2.23
C GLU A 52 19.58 -4.67 -1.46
N ARG A 53 20.06 -4.08 -0.37
CA ARG A 53 19.34 -3.01 0.35
C ARG A 53 19.17 -1.76 -0.52
N ASP A 54 20.22 -1.35 -1.22
CA ASP A 54 20.15 -0.22 -2.17
C ASP A 54 19.18 -0.54 -3.32
N TYR A 55 19.27 -1.74 -3.88
CA TYR A 55 18.34 -2.21 -4.90
C TYR A 55 16.89 -2.17 -4.41
N LEU A 56 16.61 -2.73 -3.23
CA LEU A 56 15.28 -2.73 -2.61
C LEU A 56 14.75 -1.31 -2.40
N SER A 57 15.60 -0.38 -1.92
CA SER A 57 15.19 1.00 -1.68
C SER A 57 14.73 1.72 -2.95
N ARG A 58 15.37 1.43 -4.08
CA ARG A 58 15.03 1.99 -5.40
C ARG A 58 13.76 1.34 -5.96
N ARG A 59 13.62 0.02 -5.79
CA ARG A 59 12.48 -0.75 -6.33
C ARG A 59 11.16 -0.54 -5.57
N THR A 60 11.23 -0.05 -4.34
CA THR A 60 10.06 0.26 -3.50
C THR A 60 9.63 1.72 -3.60
N ASP A 61 9.87 2.38 -4.73
CA ASP A 61 9.40 3.75 -4.93
C ASP A 61 7.88 3.84 -4.80
N GLY A 62 7.42 4.87 -4.11
CA GLY A 62 5.99 5.05 -3.82
C GLY A 62 5.40 4.11 -2.77
N PHE A 63 6.16 3.23 -2.14
CA PHE A 63 5.66 2.35 -1.07
C PHE A 63 5.53 3.12 0.25
N THR A 64 4.54 2.73 1.03
CA THR A 64 4.42 3.14 2.44
C THR A 64 5.43 2.39 3.30
N PRO A 65 5.77 2.88 4.50
CA PRO A 65 6.64 2.15 5.44
C PRO A 65 6.16 0.72 5.73
N ALA A 66 4.85 0.53 5.86
CA ALA A 66 4.25 -0.79 6.10
C ALA A 66 4.45 -1.75 4.91
N GLU A 67 4.31 -1.27 3.67
CA GLU A 67 4.54 -2.07 2.47
C GLU A 67 6.02 -2.45 2.32
N VAL A 68 6.95 -1.55 2.62
CA VAL A 68 8.39 -1.86 2.65
C VAL A 68 8.69 -2.95 3.68
N GLN A 69 8.12 -2.84 4.87
CA GLN A 69 8.26 -3.84 5.91
C GLN A 69 7.67 -5.20 5.50
N GLU A 70 6.51 -5.21 4.84
CA GLU A 70 5.87 -6.44 4.33
C GLU A 70 6.74 -7.14 3.29
N VAL A 71 7.41 -6.38 2.39
CA VAL A 71 8.36 -6.96 1.43
C VAL A 71 9.49 -7.68 2.16
N LEU A 72 10.12 -7.05 3.15
CA LEU A 72 11.21 -7.63 3.91
C LEU A 72 10.79 -8.89 4.68
N TYR A 73 9.62 -8.89 5.29
CA TYR A 73 9.09 -10.09 5.96
C TYR A 73 8.74 -11.19 4.98
N SER A 74 8.24 -10.86 3.79
CA SER A 74 7.99 -11.85 2.74
C SER A 74 9.28 -12.56 2.30
N LEU A 75 10.41 -11.84 2.22
CA LEU A 75 11.71 -12.44 1.91
C LEU A 75 12.10 -13.50 2.95
N VAL A 76 11.92 -13.20 4.23
CA VAL A 76 12.24 -14.13 5.32
C VAL A 76 11.36 -15.37 5.28
N ILE A 77 10.05 -15.19 5.00
CA ILE A 77 9.09 -16.29 4.97
C ILE A 77 9.30 -17.19 3.74
N ASP A 78 9.62 -16.59 2.59
CA ASP A 78 9.75 -17.33 1.33
C ASP A 78 11.11 -18.04 1.19
N CYS A 79 12.13 -17.57 1.91
CA CYS A 79 13.49 -18.09 1.86
C CYS A 79 14.03 -18.38 3.27
N PRO A 80 13.45 -19.32 4.03
CA PRO A 80 13.85 -19.60 5.42
C PRO A 80 15.29 -20.07 5.53
N ASP A 81 15.82 -20.74 4.52
CA ASP A 81 17.20 -21.24 4.53
C ASP A 81 18.24 -20.13 4.47
N GLN A 82 17.89 -18.94 3.99
CA GLN A 82 18.80 -17.78 3.91
C GLN A 82 18.84 -16.95 5.18
N THR A 83 17.97 -17.21 6.15
CA THR A 83 17.97 -16.57 7.46
C THR A 83 18.85 -17.25 8.48
N SER A 84 19.32 -18.45 8.18
CA SER A 84 20.26 -19.18 9.02
C SER A 84 21.67 -18.57 8.95
N VAL A 85 22.20 -18.16 10.07
CA VAL A 85 23.43 -17.34 10.27
C VAL A 85 24.73 -17.93 9.73
N SER A 86 24.70 -19.04 9.03
CA SER A 86 25.89 -19.76 8.60
C SER A 86 25.88 -19.99 7.09
N THR A 87 26.66 -19.21 6.37
CA THR A 87 27.16 -19.50 5.00
C THR A 87 26.14 -19.52 3.86
N ALA A 88 24.90 -19.06 4.05
CA ALA A 88 23.96 -18.96 2.94
C ALA A 88 24.24 -17.72 2.08
N PRO A 89 24.19 -17.82 0.74
CA PRO A 89 24.22 -16.64 -0.12
C PRO A 89 23.02 -15.76 0.24
N GLY A 90 23.26 -14.46 0.43
CA GLY A 90 22.21 -13.49 0.75
C GLY A 90 21.06 -13.50 -0.26
N PHE A 91 19.96 -12.84 0.07
CA PHE A 91 18.79 -12.77 -0.81
C PHE A 91 19.16 -12.26 -2.21
N ARG A 92 18.67 -12.95 -3.24
CA ARG A 92 18.90 -12.57 -4.64
C ARG A 92 17.88 -11.51 -5.07
N ARG A 93 18.22 -10.75 -6.10
CA ARG A 93 17.31 -9.75 -6.68
C ARG A 93 15.99 -10.34 -7.16
N ASP A 94 16.01 -11.58 -7.69
CA ASP A 94 14.79 -12.30 -8.10
C ASP A 94 13.84 -12.58 -6.93
N ASP A 95 14.39 -12.84 -5.75
CA ASP A 95 13.61 -13.03 -4.53
C ASP A 95 12.96 -11.72 -4.10
N ILE A 96 13.72 -10.63 -4.16
CA ILE A 96 13.25 -9.27 -3.89
C ILE A 96 12.11 -8.88 -4.84
N ASP A 97 12.28 -9.10 -6.14
CA ASP A 97 11.26 -8.76 -7.13
C ASP A 97 9.98 -9.60 -6.97
N ARG A 98 10.09 -10.86 -6.58
CA ARG A 98 8.94 -11.70 -6.23
C ARG A 98 8.20 -11.17 -5.01
N ALA A 99 8.92 -10.79 -3.96
CA ALA A 99 8.33 -10.22 -2.75
C ALA A 99 7.62 -8.89 -3.04
N ILE A 100 8.24 -8.00 -3.81
CA ILE A 100 7.65 -6.73 -4.26
C ILE A 100 6.37 -6.97 -5.06
N SER A 101 6.40 -7.90 -6.02
CA SER A 101 5.23 -8.22 -6.86
C SER A 101 4.05 -8.74 -6.04
N ARG A 102 4.33 -9.52 -4.98
CA ARG A 102 3.31 -10.02 -4.06
C ARG A 102 2.64 -8.90 -3.28
N VAL A 103 3.40 -7.95 -2.77
CA VAL A 103 2.87 -6.80 -2.01
C VAL A 103 2.06 -5.90 -2.93
N ASN A 104 2.56 -5.59 -4.14
CA ASN A 104 1.83 -4.83 -5.14
C ASN A 104 0.50 -5.48 -5.54
N GLY A 105 0.48 -6.80 -5.72
CA GLY A 105 -0.74 -7.56 -6.04
C GLY A 105 -1.80 -7.48 -4.95
N LYS A 106 -1.39 -7.40 -3.67
CA LYS A 106 -2.31 -7.18 -2.54
C LYS A 106 -2.81 -5.74 -2.47
N SER A 107 -1.94 -4.76 -2.71
CA SER A 107 -2.28 -3.33 -2.67
C SER A 107 -3.28 -2.97 -3.77
N GLY A 108 -3.12 -3.49 -4.99
CA GLY A 108 -4.05 -3.29 -6.10
C GLY A 108 -5.45 -3.84 -5.83
N ARG A 109 -5.60 -4.91 -5.06
CA ARG A 109 -6.91 -5.45 -4.65
C ARG A 109 -7.61 -4.58 -3.60
N ARG A 110 -6.90 -3.82 -2.79
CA ARG A 110 -7.48 -2.87 -1.83
C ARG A 110 -7.99 -1.59 -2.49
N ALA A 111 -7.42 -1.18 -3.61
CA ALA A 111 -7.90 -0.05 -4.39
C ALA A 111 -9.18 -0.37 -5.20
N GLY A 112 -9.55 -1.64 -5.35
CA GLY A 112 -10.64 -2.12 -6.20
C GLY A 112 -12.01 -2.26 -5.53
N PHE A 113 -12.24 -1.76 -4.32
CA PHE A 113 -13.59 -1.64 -3.78
C PHE A 113 -14.23 -0.33 -4.26
N ASN A 114 -14.39 -0.23 -5.57
CA ASN A 114 -15.22 0.76 -6.20
C ASN A 114 -16.66 0.23 -6.13
N ILE A 115 -17.48 0.80 -5.24
CA ILE A 115 -18.92 0.60 -5.28
C ILE A 115 -19.38 1.26 -6.58
N GLY A 116 -19.52 0.45 -7.63
CA GLY A 116 -20.10 0.85 -8.88
C GLY A 116 -21.50 1.41 -8.63
N SER A 117 -21.63 2.70 -8.76
CA SER A 117 -22.92 3.40 -8.84
C SER A 117 -23.58 2.94 -10.14
N GLY A 118 -24.26 1.81 -10.10
CA GLY A 118 -25.08 1.31 -11.18
C GLY A 118 -26.32 2.19 -11.32
N HIS A 119 -26.20 3.25 -12.09
CA HIS A 119 -27.35 3.99 -12.61
C HIS A 119 -27.76 3.34 -13.91
N ASN A 120 -28.53 2.27 -13.81
CA ASN A 120 -29.17 1.66 -14.97
C ASN A 120 -30.57 2.27 -15.11
N GLY A 121 -30.63 3.40 -15.83
CA GLY A 121 -31.87 3.99 -16.30
C GLY A 121 -32.41 3.18 -17.47
N SER A 122 -33.13 2.13 -17.20
CA SER A 122 -33.94 1.44 -18.20
C SER A 122 -35.17 2.28 -18.50
N LYS A 123 -35.16 2.95 -19.66
CA LYS A 123 -36.39 3.48 -20.30
C LYS A 123 -37.19 2.30 -20.80
N ALA A 124 -38.28 2.01 -20.15
CA ALA A 124 -39.31 1.15 -20.69
C ALA A 124 -40.16 1.98 -21.68
N ASP A 125 -40.02 1.69 -22.96
CA ASP A 125 -40.94 2.13 -23.98
C ASP A 125 -42.27 1.36 -23.82
N PHE A 126 -43.34 2.08 -23.55
CA PHE A 126 -44.70 1.58 -23.65
C PHE A 126 -45.23 1.82 -25.09
N PRO A 127 -45.65 0.79 -25.81
CA PRO A 127 -46.32 1.00 -27.11
C PRO A 127 -47.74 1.53 -26.89
N GLY A 128 -48.02 2.61 -27.55
CA GLY A 128 -49.32 3.25 -27.57
C GLY A 128 -50.42 2.35 -28.14
N ASN A 129 -51.52 2.31 -27.46
CA ASN A 129 -52.75 1.63 -27.92
C ASN A 129 -53.56 2.59 -28.77
N HIS A 130 -53.57 2.34 -30.08
CA HIS A 130 -54.53 2.93 -31.03
C HIS A 130 -55.91 2.28 -30.82
N LYS A 131 -56.89 3.05 -30.45
CA LYS A 131 -58.29 2.73 -30.69
C LYS A 131 -58.86 3.72 -31.68
N THR A 132 -59.14 3.18 -32.85
CA THR A 132 -60.08 3.71 -33.84
C THR A 132 -61.49 3.64 -33.29
N ASN A 133 -62.16 4.73 -33.34
CA ASN A 133 -63.53 4.81 -33.95
C ASN A 133 -63.91 6.28 -34.09
#